data_8f2f32bc38102d846f6ded754326c75f
#
_entry.id   8f2f32bc38102d846f6ded754326c75f
#
_cell.length_a   1.000
_cell.length_b   1.000
_cell.length_c   1.000
_cell.angle_alpha   90.00
_cell.angle_beta   90.00
_cell.angle_gamma   90.00
#
_symmetry.space_group_name_H-M   'P 1'
#
loop_
_entity.id
_entity.type
_entity.pdbx_description
1 polymer ?
#
loop_
_entity_poly.entity_id
_entity_poly.type
_entity_poly.pdbx_seq_one_letter_code
_entity_poly.pdbx_strand_id
1 'polypeptide(L)'
;MKKTISVLSILFFIATIIHAQEPKMKKIFNGKNLKGWKAPENNIWWTASKGILFVKSSPEKKGSNLWTEKSYENFIFQADFLMGDGVVDSGIFLRSENDQIQIGISGSLKRDLTGSPYIPKLKYPAEATAAKDVLKPKDWNTMKIKVVDKTYTVWLNGVEVMTYTSESIPASGPIGIQLHPGNEMSISYKNIVLAKL
;
A
#
# COMPACT_ATOMS: atom_id res chain seq x y z
N MET A 1 -42.57 -42.51 -48.26
CA MET A 1 -41.95 -41.28 -47.82
C MET A 1 -41.57 -41.43 -46.32
N LYS A 2 -40.32 -41.68 -46.01
CA LYS A 2 -39.84 -41.79 -44.61
C LYS A 2 -39.35 -40.39 -44.19
N LYS A 3 -39.98 -39.82 -43.16
CA LYS A 3 -39.55 -38.55 -42.55
C LYS A 3 -38.43 -38.85 -41.51
N THR A 4 -37.24 -38.36 -41.79
CA THR A 4 -36.10 -38.42 -40.83
C THR A 4 -36.21 -37.19 -39.90
N ILE A 5 -36.40 -37.43 -38.61
CA ILE A 5 -36.37 -36.39 -37.56
C ILE A 5 -34.94 -36.25 -37.12
N SER A 6 -34.32 -35.10 -37.40
CA SER A 6 -32.98 -34.77 -36.92
C SER A 6 -33.10 -34.13 -35.51
N VAL A 7 -32.59 -34.80 -34.49
CA VAL A 7 -32.55 -34.28 -33.11
C VAL A 7 -31.26 -33.49 -32.97
N LEU A 8 -31.40 -32.18 -32.85
CA LEU A 8 -30.29 -31.26 -32.58
C LEU A 8 -30.03 -31.21 -31.07
N SER A 9 -28.97 -31.88 -30.61
CA SER A 9 -28.55 -31.84 -29.22
C SER A 9 -27.80 -30.54 -28.92
N ILE A 10 -28.43 -29.64 -28.19
CA ILE A 10 -27.79 -28.40 -27.68
C ILE A 10 -27.03 -28.76 -26.43
N LEU A 11 -25.68 -28.80 -26.50
CA LEU A 11 -24.80 -28.88 -25.33
C LEU A 11 -24.75 -27.52 -24.65
N PHE A 12 -25.36 -27.41 -23.47
CA PHE A 12 -25.18 -26.27 -22.58
C PHE A 12 -23.80 -26.40 -21.86
N PHE A 13 -22.84 -25.55 -22.25
CA PHE A 13 -21.61 -25.36 -21.49
C PHE A 13 -21.92 -24.49 -20.27
N ILE A 14 -22.02 -25.10 -19.08
CA ILE A 14 -22.08 -24.37 -17.82
C ILE A 14 -20.64 -23.94 -17.48
N ALA A 15 -20.29 -22.71 -17.76
CA ALA A 15 -19.05 -22.10 -17.27
C ALA A 15 -19.20 -21.88 -15.76
N THR A 16 -18.60 -22.75 -14.95
CA THR A 16 -18.47 -22.52 -13.52
C THR A 16 -17.47 -21.39 -13.28
N ILE A 17 -17.99 -20.21 -12.92
CA ILE A 17 -17.17 -19.09 -12.44
C ILE A 17 -16.64 -19.51 -11.08
N ILE A 18 -15.39 -19.95 -11.01
CA ILE A 18 -14.68 -20.17 -9.76
C ILE A 18 -14.40 -18.78 -9.20
N HIS A 19 -15.23 -18.31 -8.28
CA HIS A 19 -14.90 -17.16 -7.45
C HIS A 19 -13.74 -17.58 -6.54
N ALA A 20 -12.52 -17.15 -6.88
CA ALA A 20 -11.41 -17.24 -5.96
C ALA A 20 -11.79 -16.43 -4.70
N GLN A 21 -11.92 -17.10 -3.56
CA GLN A 21 -12.24 -16.45 -2.29
C GLN A 21 -11.13 -15.44 -1.97
N GLU A 22 -11.49 -14.17 -1.76
CA GLU A 22 -10.52 -13.17 -1.37
C GLU A 22 -9.81 -13.58 -0.07
N PRO A 23 -8.47 -13.44 0.00
CA PRO A 23 -7.72 -13.90 1.16
C PRO A 23 -8.10 -13.08 2.41
N LYS A 24 -8.24 -13.76 3.54
CA LYS A 24 -8.68 -13.14 4.80
C LYS A 24 -7.64 -12.15 5.32
N MET A 25 -7.97 -10.88 5.31
CA MET A 25 -7.15 -9.81 5.87
C MET A 25 -7.11 -9.88 7.40
N LYS A 26 -5.91 -9.81 7.99
CA LYS A 26 -5.66 -9.84 9.43
C LYS A 26 -5.04 -8.52 9.88
N LYS A 27 -5.46 -8.01 11.05
CA LYS A 27 -4.84 -6.81 11.65
C LYS A 27 -3.36 -7.09 11.97
N ILE A 28 -2.48 -6.22 11.49
CA ILE A 28 -1.05 -6.20 11.84
C ILE A 28 -0.68 -5.00 12.73
N PHE A 29 -1.64 -4.10 12.98
CA PHE A 29 -1.58 -3.03 13.97
C PHE A 29 -2.71 -3.22 14.99
N ASN A 30 -2.37 -3.22 16.28
CA ASN A 30 -3.32 -3.53 17.35
C ASN A 30 -4.15 -2.32 17.82
N GLY A 31 -3.84 -1.11 17.31
CA GLY A 31 -4.51 0.15 17.65
C GLY A 31 -4.21 0.73 19.03
N LYS A 32 -3.30 0.12 19.79
CA LYS A 32 -3.00 0.51 21.19
C LYS A 32 -1.54 0.91 21.40
N ASN A 33 -0.61 0.23 20.76
CA ASN A 33 0.83 0.44 20.89
C ASN A 33 1.56 -0.09 19.65
N LEU A 34 2.88 0.04 19.62
CA LEU A 34 3.74 -0.35 18.50
C LEU A 34 4.19 -1.83 18.55
N LYS A 35 3.56 -2.69 19.36
CA LYS A 35 3.89 -4.13 19.40
C LYS A 35 3.70 -4.76 18.01
N GLY A 36 4.71 -5.50 17.54
CA GLY A 36 4.77 -6.07 16.18
C GLY A 36 5.44 -5.15 15.17
N TRP A 37 5.91 -3.97 15.62
CA TRP A 37 6.63 -2.99 14.82
C TRP A 37 7.95 -2.63 15.47
N LYS A 38 9.00 -2.48 14.66
CA LYS A 38 10.33 -2.04 15.09
C LYS A 38 10.36 -0.51 15.10
N ALA A 39 9.98 0.07 16.23
CA ALA A 39 10.14 1.50 16.46
C ALA A 39 11.63 1.85 16.66
N PRO A 40 12.06 3.07 16.28
CA PRO A 40 13.40 3.55 16.61
C PRO A 40 13.64 3.52 18.13
N GLU A 41 14.90 3.29 18.56
CA GLU A 41 15.27 3.20 19.98
C GLU A 41 14.86 4.46 20.76
N ASN A 42 15.10 5.65 20.20
CA ASN A 42 14.71 6.95 20.78
C ASN A 42 13.49 7.49 20.03
N ASN A 43 12.39 6.73 20.00
CA ASN A 43 11.19 7.08 19.25
C ASN A 43 10.49 8.34 19.80
N ILE A 44 10.55 9.43 19.05
CA ILE A 44 9.83 10.69 19.32
C ILE A 44 8.80 11.02 18.23
N TRP A 45 8.69 10.20 17.19
CA TRP A 45 7.88 10.44 16.00
C TRP A 45 6.56 9.66 15.99
N TRP A 46 6.62 8.38 16.42
CA TRP A 46 5.54 7.41 16.27
C TRP A 46 4.76 7.25 17.56
N THR A 47 3.45 7.45 17.50
CA THR A 47 2.54 7.19 18.62
C THR A 47 1.37 6.32 18.18
N ALA A 48 0.83 5.53 19.10
CA ALA A 48 -0.27 4.63 18.85
C ALA A 48 -1.31 4.72 19.96
N SER A 49 -2.51 5.15 19.62
CA SER A 49 -3.64 5.22 20.57
C SER A 49 -4.98 5.20 19.84
N LYS A 50 -6.03 4.72 20.51
CA LYS A 50 -7.43 4.77 20.05
C LYS A 50 -7.63 4.30 18.60
N GLY A 51 -6.89 3.27 18.17
CA GLY A 51 -6.97 2.72 16.82
C GLY A 51 -6.12 3.44 15.77
N ILE A 52 -5.47 4.54 16.13
CA ILE A 52 -4.66 5.38 15.23
C ILE A 52 -3.16 5.14 15.49
N LEU A 53 -2.42 4.91 14.44
CA LEU A 53 -0.98 5.08 14.36
C LEU A 53 -0.72 6.48 13.81
N PHE A 54 -0.11 7.34 14.61
CA PHE A 54 0.19 8.72 14.24
C PHE A 54 1.68 8.94 14.17
N VAL A 55 2.13 9.68 13.17
CA VAL A 55 3.52 10.12 13.03
C VAL A 55 3.58 11.60 12.77
N LYS A 56 4.56 12.26 13.39
CA LYS A 56 4.85 13.67 13.21
C LYS A 56 6.37 13.90 13.15
N SER A 57 6.78 14.84 12.31
CA SER A 57 8.18 15.28 12.24
C SER A 57 8.65 15.88 13.56
N SER A 58 9.92 15.65 13.92
CA SER A 58 10.59 16.36 15.01
C SER A 58 10.93 17.80 14.61
N PRO A 59 11.28 18.68 15.56
CA PRO A 59 11.76 20.02 15.25
C PRO A 59 12.93 20.04 14.27
N GLU A 60 13.85 19.07 14.38
CA GLU A 60 15.00 18.92 13.49
C GLU A 60 14.63 18.31 12.13
N LYS A 61 13.37 17.94 11.93
CA LYS A 61 12.85 17.33 10.71
C LYS A 61 13.65 16.11 10.25
N LYS A 62 14.15 15.31 11.21
CA LYS A 62 14.79 14.04 10.93
C LYS A 62 13.76 13.02 10.48
N GLY A 63 14.10 12.22 9.46
CA GLY A 63 13.28 11.11 9.02
C GLY A 63 13.24 9.94 10.00
N SER A 64 12.24 9.11 9.86
CA SER A 64 12.09 7.89 10.66
C SER A 64 11.27 6.86 9.89
N ASN A 65 11.65 5.59 9.95
CA ASN A 65 10.90 4.50 9.34
C ASN A 65 10.39 3.56 10.43
N LEU A 66 9.12 3.16 10.32
CA LEU A 66 8.51 2.18 11.21
C LEU A 66 8.29 0.87 10.43
N TRP A 67 9.02 -0.17 10.81
CA TRP A 67 9.03 -1.46 10.13
C TRP A 67 8.23 -2.51 10.86
N THR A 68 7.56 -3.42 10.13
CA THR A 68 7.02 -4.64 10.76
C THR A 68 8.17 -5.52 11.28
N GLU A 69 7.97 -6.19 12.43
CA GLU A 69 8.91 -7.21 12.92
C GLU A 69 8.98 -8.42 12.00
N LYS A 70 7.87 -8.73 11.33
CA LYS A 70 7.74 -9.87 10.43
C LYS A 70 8.06 -9.49 9.00
N SER A 71 8.63 -10.44 8.26
CA SER A 71 8.81 -10.39 6.82
C SER A 71 7.68 -11.10 6.09
N TYR A 72 7.46 -10.71 4.85
CA TYR A 72 6.41 -11.22 3.98
C TYR A 72 6.96 -11.44 2.57
N GLU A 73 6.51 -12.50 1.92
CA GLU A 73 6.78 -12.81 0.51
C GLU A 73 5.68 -12.20 -0.36
N ASN A 74 4.65 -12.98 -0.70
CA ASN A 74 3.48 -12.49 -1.42
C ASN A 74 2.39 -12.07 -0.42
N PHE A 75 1.81 -10.91 -0.62
CA PHE A 75 0.83 -10.37 0.33
C PHE A 75 -0.10 -9.35 -0.31
N ILE A 76 -1.22 -9.10 0.38
CA ILE A 76 -2.02 -7.90 0.23
C ILE A 76 -1.88 -7.10 1.52
N PHE A 77 -1.43 -5.87 1.42
CA PHE A 77 -1.41 -4.88 2.50
C PHE A 77 -2.50 -3.86 2.26
N GLN A 78 -3.16 -3.43 3.32
CA GLN A 78 -4.10 -2.30 3.25
C GLN A 78 -4.00 -1.46 4.51
N ALA A 79 -4.07 -0.14 4.32
CA ALA A 79 -4.18 0.83 5.41
C ALA A 79 -5.02 2.01 4.97
N ASP A 80 -5.77 2.58 5.92
CA ASP A 80 -6.33 3.91 5.74
C ASP A 80 -5.29 4.92 6.20
N PHE A 81 -5.14 6.02 5.46
CA PHE A 81 -4.27 7.14 5.82
C PHE A 81 -5.02 8.48 5.72
N LEU A 82 -4.62 9.42 6.55
CA LEU A 82 -5.07 10.81 6.53
C LEU A 82 -3.85 11.71 6.58
N MET A 83 -3.62 12.46 5.53
CA MET A 83 -2.58 13.49 5.48
C MET A 83 -2.94 14.61 6.47
N GLY A 84 -2.01 14.94 7.36
CA GLY A 84 -2.16 15.95 8.39
C GLY A 84 -1.52 17.28 8.01
N ASP A 85 -0.92 17.94 8.99
CA ASP A 85 -0.31 19.26 8.82
C ASP A 85 0.97 19.19 7.99
N GLY A 86 1.33 20.32 7.37
CA GLY A 86 2.56 20.52 6.64
C GLY A 86 2.58 19.89 5.25
N VAL A 87 3.78 19.60 4.74
CA VAL A 87 3.98 18.99 3.43
C VAL A 87 4.25 17.51 3.60
N VAL A 88 3.21 16.70 3.43
CA VAL A 88 3.32 15.25 3.59
C VAL A 88 4.15 14.67 2.45
N ASP A 89 5.29 14.07 2.80
CA ASP A 89 6.16 13.24 1.98
C ASP A 89 6.41 11.94 2.75
N SER A 90 5.72 10.90 2.36
CA SER A 90 5.65 9.63 3.07
C SER A 90 5.50 8.48 2.08
N GLY A 91 5.38 7.26 2.58
CA GLY A 91 5.11 6.11 1.74
C GLY A 91 5.15 4.79 2.46
N ILE A 92 4.78 3.74 1.75
CA ILE A 92 4.79 2.36 2.21
C ILE A 92 5.93 1.62 1.51
N PHE A 93 6.94 1.20 2.25
CA PHE A 93 8.03 0.37 1.76
C PHE A 93 7.60 -1.09 1.61
N LEU A 94 8.02 -1.70 0.52
CA LEU A 94 7.69 -3.07 0.14
C LEU A 94 8.94 -3.96 0.26
N ARG A 95 9.02 -4.77 1.31
CA ARG A 95 10.10 -5.73 1.61
C ARG A 95 11.49 -5.13 1.84
N SER A 96 11.73 -3.87 1.46
CA SER A 96 12.98 -3.13 1.66
C SER A 96 12.78 -1.63 1.45
N GLU A 97 13.82 -0.84 1.66
CA GLU A 97 13.83 0.60 1.34
C GLU A 97 13.95 0.89 -0.17
N ASN A 98 14.19 -0.14 -0.99
CA ASN A 98 14.40 0.04 -2.42
C ASN A 98 13.12 0.19 -3.23
N ASP A 99 11.98 -0.22 -2.68
CA ASP A 99 10.67 -0.12 -3.33
C ASP A 99 9.66 0.47 -2.38
N GLN A 100 9.13 1.63 -2.72
CA GLN A 100 8.17 2.38 -1.93
C GLN A 100 6.97 2.78 -2.79
N ILE A 101 5.78 2.78 -2.20
CA ILE A 101 4.60 3.43 -2.78
C ILE A 101 4.45 4.77 -2.10
N GLN A 102 4.56 5.84 -2.87
CA GLN A 102 4.51 7.23 -2.39
C GLN A 102 3.15 7.58 -1.78
N ILE A 103 3.17 8.41 -0.75
CA ILE A 103 2.00 9.12 -0.19
C ILE A 103 2.38 10.60 -0.08
N GLY A 104 1.65 11.45 -0.82
CA GLY A 104 1.82 12.91 -0.80
C GLY A 104 2.86 13.44 -1.77
N ILE A 105 3.43 14.58 -1.40
CA ILE A 105 4.28 15.40 -2.27
C ILE A 105 5.70 14.82 -2.33
N SER A 106 6.14 14.47 -3.53
CA SER A 106 7.53 14.05 -3.75
C SER A 106 8.51 15.20 -3.44
N GLY A 107 9.49 14.93 -2.58
CA GLY A 107 10.57 15.87 -2.28
C GLY A 107 11.42 16.24 -3.50
N SER A 108 11.56 15.35 -4.47
CA SER A 108 12.36 15.58 -5.69
C SER A 108 11.58 16.25 -6.82
N LEU A 109 10.31 15.88 -7.06
CA LEU A 109 9.50 16.41 -8.16
C LEU A 109 8.52 17.51 -7.75
N LYS A 110 8.39 17.81 -6.44
CA LYS A 110 7.58 18.90 -5.87
C LYS A 110 6.11 18.85 -6.27
N ARG A 111 5.56 17.65 -6.48
CA ARG A 111 4.15 17.43 -6.78
C ARG A 111 3.66 16.14 -6.12
N ASP A 112 2.35 16.01 -5.98
CA ASP A 112 1.73 14.80 -5.44
C ASP A 112 1.94 13.61 -6.39
N LEU A 113 2.46 12.53 -5.83
CA LEU A 113 2.71 11.27 -6.52
C LEU A 113 2.14 10.08 -5.74
N THR A 114 1.09 10.33 -4.94
CA THR A 114 0.41 9.28 -4.17
C THR A 114 0.04 8.09 -5.05
N GLY A 115 0.41 6.89 -4.61
CA GLY A 115 0.19 5.64 -5.34
C GLY A 115 1.28 5.28 -6.34
N SER A 116 2.21 6.18 -6.67
CA SER A 116 3.31 5.92 -7.59
C SER A 116 4.46 5.17 -6.91
N PRO A 117 5.19 4.28 -7.64
CA PRO A 117 6.37 3.62 -7.12
C PRO A 117 7.55 4.58 -7.07
N TYR A 118 8.27 4.59 -5.96
CA TYR A 118 9.56 5.25 -5.85
C TYR A 118 10.66 4.21 -5.66
N ILE A 119 11.68 4.27 -6.50
CA ILE A 119 12.87 3.43 -6.47
C ILE A 119 14.08 4.35 -6.48
N PRO A 120 15.00 4.32 -5.48
CA PRO A 120 16.06 5.33 -5.32
C PRO A 120 16.87 5.61 -6.59
N LYS A 121 17.22 4.59 -7.37
CA LYS A 121 18.00 4.72 -8.62
C LYS A 121 17.18 5.23 -9.81
N LEU A 122 15.89 4.91 -9.87
CA LEU A 122 15.01 5.21 -11.01
C LEU A 122 14.08 6.40 -10.73
N LYS A 123 13.97 6.82 -9.47
CA LYS A 123 12.99 7.78 -8.94
C LYS A 123 11.57 7.23 -9.11
N TYR A 124 10.78 7.79 -10.01
CA TYR A 124 9.41 7.37 -10.29
C TYR A 124 9.34 6.71 -11.68
N PRO A 125 9.62 5.38 -11.79
CA PRO A 125 9.64 4.68 -13.08
C PRO A 125 8.26 4.55 -13.72
N ALA A 126 7.20 4.72 -12.93
CA ALA A 126 5.81 4.81 -13.37
C ALA A 126 5.06 5.85 -12.51
N GLU A 127 3.94 6.34 -12.98
CA GLU A 127 3.12 7.31 -12.24
C GLU A 127 1.67 6.83 -12.14
N ALA A 128 1.11 6.92 -10.94
CA ALA A 128 -0.29 6.62 -10.66
C ALA A 128 -1.18 7.81 -11.07
N THR A 129 -1.27 8.11 -12.37
CA THR A 129 -1.96 9.31 -12.88
C THR A 129 -3.43 9.37 -12.52
N ALA A 130 -4.11 8.22 -12.37
CA ALA A 130 -5.50 8.13 -11.93
C ALA A 130 -5.69 8.47 -10.44
N ALA A 131 -4.62 8.50 -9.64
CA ALA A 131 -4.71 8.81 -8.21
C ALA A 131 -5.27 10.20 -7.94
N LYS A 132 -4.96 11.20 -8.77
CA LYS A 132 -5.45 12.58 -8.66
C LYS A 132 -6.99 12.70 -8.65
N ASP A 133 -7.68 11.77 -9.31
CA ASP A 133 -9.14 11.81 -9.48
C ASP A 133 -9.88 11.15 -8.31
N VAL A 134 -9.17 10.39 -7.47
CA VAL A 134 -9.74 9.63 -6.37
C VAL A 134 -9.13 9.95 -5.00
N LEU A 135 -7.99 10.64 -4.93
CA LEU A 135 -7.37 11.09 -3.70
C LEU A 135 -8.24 12.14 -2.99
N LYS A 136 -8.42 11.99 -1.70
CA LYS A 136 -9.13 12.93 -0.81
C LYS A 136 -8.12 13.62 0.11
N PRO A 137 -7.56 14.77 -0.24
CA PRO A 137 -6.42 15.37 0.48
C PRO A 137 -6.68 15.69 1.96
N LYS A 138 -7.95 15.95 2.34
CA LYS A 138 -8.36 16.33 3.71
C LYS A 138 -9.25 15.29 4.39
N ASP A 139 -9.29 14.08 3.85
CA ASP A 139 -10.10 12.98 4.39
C ASP A 139 -9.32 11.67 4.37
N TRP A 140 -9.88 10.66 5.01
CA TRP A 140 -9.32 9.32 5.00
C TRP A 140 -9.32 8.72 3.60
N ASN A 141 -8.16 8.17 3.23
CA ASN A 141 -7.96 7.42 2.00
C ASN A 141 -7.59 5.99 2.34
N THR A 142 -8.07 5.03 1.58
CA THR A 142 -7.67 3.62 1.70
C THR A 142 -6.68 3.29 0.59
N MET A 143 -5.47 2.90 0.97
CA MET A 143 -4.47 2.35 0.05
C MET A 143 -4.41 0.84 0.24
N LYS A 144 -4.62 0.09 -0.86
CA LYS A 144 -4.41 -1.35 -0.93
C LYS A 144 -3.27 -1.64 -1.89
N ILE A 145 -2.33 -2.48 -1.48
CA ILE A 145 -1.17 -2.89 -2.27
C ILE A 145 -1.12 -4.41 -2.30
N LYS A 146 -1.18 -5.02 -3.48
CA LYS A 146 -0.95 -6.44 -3.68
C LYS A 146 0.45 -6.63 -4.24
N VAL A 147 1.24 -7.49 -3.61
CA VAL A 147 2.59 -7.86 -4.06
C VAL A 147 2.62 -9.34 -4.34
N VAL A 148 2.94 -9.71 -5.58
CA VAL A 148 3.16 -11.11 -6.01
C VAL A 148 4.47 -11.15 -6.78
N ASP A 149 5.40 -11.94 -6.30
CA ASP A 149 6.77 -12.02 -6.80
C ASP A 149 7.42 -10.62 -6.89
N LYS A 150 7.70 -10.13 -8.08
CA LYS A 150 8.27 -8.80 -8.32
C LYS A 150 7.25 -7.74 -8.71
N THR A 151 5.98 -8.12 -8.87
CA THR A 151 4.92 -7.21 -9.34
C THR A 151 4.07 -6.75 -8.18
N TYR A 152 3.81 -5.46 -8.13
CA TYR A 152 2.86 -4.89 -7.19
C TYR A 152 1.82 -4.02 -7.91
N THR A 153 0.58 -4.14 -7.45
CA THR A 153 -0.57 -3.37 -7.91
C THR A 153 -1.11 -2.55 -6.75
N VAL A 154 -1.44 -1.31 -7.02
CA VAL A 154 -1.91 -0.34 -6.03
C VAL A 154 -3.32 0.13 -6.37
N TRP A 155 -4.19 0.08 -5.36
CA TRP A 155 -5.52 0.69 -5.39
C TRP A 155 -5.58 1.83 -4.40
N LEU A 156 -6.16 2.95 -4.81
CA LEU A 156 -6.49 4.08 -3.95
C LEU A 156 -8.00 4.27 -3.94
N ASN A 157 -8.60 4.22 -2.77
CA ASN A 157 -10.06 4.34 -2.58
C ASN A 157 -10.88 3.35 -3.46
N GLY A 158 -10.33 2.14 -3.67
CA GLY A 158 -10.97 1.07 -4.45
C GLY A 158 -10.69 1.11 -5.96
N VAL A 159 -10.06 2.17 -6.46
CA VAL A 159 -9.67 2.30 -7.88
C VAL A 159 -8.23 1.84 -8.05
N GLU A 160 -7.97 0.95 -9.02
CA GLU A 160 -6.61 0.59 -9.41
C GLU A 160 -5.94 1.79 -10.08
N VAL A 161 -4.83 2.25 -9.47
CA VAL A 161 -4.13 3.46 -9.93
C VAL A 161 -2.76 3.16 -10.52
N MET A 162 -2.18 1.99 -10.23
CA MET A 162 -0.85 1.63 -10.72
C MET A 162 -0.58 0.13 -10.62
N THR A 163 0.10 -0.42 -11.62
CA THR A 163 0.77 -1.73 -11.57
C THR A 163 2.20 -1.57 -12.08
N TYR A 164 3.16 -2.16 -11.38
CA TYR A 164 4.58 -2.08 -11.72
C TYR A 164 5.31 -3.37 -11.36
N THR A 165 6.26 -3.78 -12.20
CA THR A 165 7.19 -4.90 -11.94
C THR A 165 8.57 -4.33 -11.66
N SER A 166 9.07 -4.55 -10.44
CA SER A 166 10.35 -4.01 -9.97
C SER A 166 11.43 -5.09 -9.98
N GLU A 167 12.57 -4.79 -10.59
CA GLU A 167 13.75 -5.66 -10.53
C GLU A 167 14.50 -5.56 -9.19
N SER A 168 14.25 -4.49 -8.40
CA SER A 168 14.95 -4.23 -7.13
C SER A 168 14.26 -4.85 -5.91
N ILE A 169 12.98 -5.20 -6.00
CA ILE A 169 12.25 -5.74 -4.85
C ILE A 169 12.76 -7.13 -4.46
N PRO A 170 13.17 -7.37 -3.19
CA PRO A 170 13.61 -8.69 -2.74
C PRO A 170 12.45 -9.69 -2.67
N ALA A 171 12.76 -11.00 -2.67
CA ALA A 171 11.74 -12.06 -2.60
C ALA A 171 10.89 -11.99 -1.33
N SER A 172 11.47 -11.57 -0.19
CA SER A 172 10.76 -11.35 1.07
C SER A 172 11.39 -10.21 1.86
N GLY A 173 10.62 -9.64 2.77
CA GLY A 173 11.09 -8.59 3.67
C GLY A 173 9.95 -7.94 4.47
N PRO A 174 10.29 -7.00 5.36
CA PRO A 174 9.31 -6.28 6.17
C PRO A 174 8.54 -5.26 5.33
N ILE A 175 7.40 -4.81 5.84
CA ILE A 175 6.69 -3.63 5.35
C ILE A 175 7.09 -2.45 6.23
N GLY A 176 7.39 -1.32 5.61
CA GLY A 176 7.74 -0.09 6.32
C GLY A 176 6.78 1.05 6.04
N ILE A 177 6.65 1.95 7.00
CA ILE A 177 5.96 3.23 6.83
C ILE A 177 7.00 4.32 7.03
N GLN A 178 7.06 5.27 6.10
CA GLN A 178 8.07 6.34 6.11
C GLN A 178 7.56 7.62 6.76
N LEU A 179 8.43 8.27 7.52
CA LEU A 179 8.45 9.70 7.76
C LEU A 179 9.68 10.26 7.02
N HIS A 180 9.46 10.94 5.89
CA HIS A 180 10.56 11.51 5.12
C HIS A 180 11.21 12.68 5.86
N PRO A 181 12.55 12.83 5.84
CA PRO A 181 13.22 13.99 6.43
C PRO A 181 12.99 15.28 5.65
N GLY A 182 13.24 16.42 6.31
CA GLY A 182 13.29 17.74 5.67
C GLY A 182 12.00 18.54 5.71
N ASN A 183 10.84 17.90 5.82
CA ASN A 183 9.56 18.60 5.89
C ASN A 183 8.98 18.60 7.32
N GLU A 184 8.26 19.66 7.66
CA GLU A 184 7.29 19.60 8.73
C GLU A 184 6.06 18.90 8.18
N MET A 185 5.66 17.77 8.81
CA MET A 185 4.52 16.99 8.36
C MET A 185 3.97 16.12 9.49
N SER A 186 2.71 15.76 9.34
CA SER A 186 2.08 14.70 10.12
C SER A 186 1.18 13.85 9.23
N ILE A 187 1.01 12.59 9.61
CA ILE A 187 0.11 11.65 8.93
C ILE A 187 -0.42 10.62 9.93
N SER A 188 -1.68 10.28 9.80
CA SER A 188 -2.37 9.28 10.60
C SER A 188 -2.67 8.04 9.77
N TYR A 189 -2.56 6.85 10.39
CA TYR A 189 -2.94 5.58 9.79
C TYR A 189 -3.91 4.83 10.71
N LYS A 190 -4.83 4.07 10.12
CA LYS A 190 -5.72 3.14 10.84
C LYS A 190 -6.04 1.93 9.96
N ASN A 191 -6.74 0.94 10.52
CA ASN A 191 -7.20 -0.23 9.78
C ASN A 191 -6.08 -0.95 9.02
N ILE A 192 -4.86 -1.00 9.62
CA ILE A 192 -3.70 -1.61 8.99
C ILE A 192 -3.85 -3.12 9.05
N VAL A 193 -4.08 -3.73 7.89
CA VAL A 193 -4.35 -5.17 7.73
C VAL A 193 -3.50 -5.78 6.64
N LEU A 194 -3.32 -7.08 6.70
CA LEU A 194 -2.53 -7.85 5.74
C LEU A 194 -3.10 -9.26 5.54
N ALA A 195 -3.06 -9.74 4.31
CA ALA A 195 -3.21 -11.16 3.98
C ALA A 195 -1.93 -11.67 3.33
N LYS A 196 -1.49 -12.87 3.70
CA LYS A 196 -0.47 -13.63 2.95
C LYS A 196 -1.13 -14.33 1.77
N LEU A 197 -0.45 -14.35 0.64
CA LEU A 197 -0.88 -15.03 -0.58
C LEU A 197 -0.11 -16.34 -0.76
#